data_2269f587146429f5dd6894c54def5da6
#
_entry.id   2269f587146429f5dd6894c54def5da6
#
_cell.length_a   1.000
_cell.length_b   1.000
_cell.length_c   1.000
_cell.angle_alpha   90.00
_cell.angle_beta   90.00
_cell.angle_gamma   90.00
#
_symmetry.space_group_name_H-M   'P 1'
#
loop_
_entity.id
_entity.type
_entity.pdbx_description
1 polymer ?
#
loop_
_entity_poly.entity_id
_entity_poly.type
_entity_poly.pdbx_seq_one_letter_code
_entity_poly.pdbx_strand_id
1 'polypeptide(L)'
;WDGVIKKMQHTESLLRKPTISLIERFEEIRDRAGWPGDARRGQRPEPDPAARRWSLCFALTIGDYYYLFSDNTSHRHDWYPEYDVKLGLPLQQGERINEHHWTRKYENAVVHVNLPGAKQSVTVEFPETRKDILTGETGTKFVIPPGEGRIFVEEPES
;
A
#
# COMPACT_ATOMS: atom_id res chain seq x y z
N TRP A 1 14.97 3.30 3.22
CA TRP A 1 14.12 2.13 2.93
C TRP A 1 14.91 0.90 2.55
N ASP A 2 16.03 1.01 1.86
CA ASP A 2 16.82 -0.14 1.36
C ASP A 2 17.12 -1.19 2.43
N GLY A 3 17.51 -0.78 3.63
CA GLY A 3 17.80 -1.71 4.73
C GLY A 3 16.56 -2.47 5.19
N VAL A 4 15.40 -1.82 5.23
CA VAL A 4 14.12 -2.43 5.61
C VAL A 4 13.69 -3.45 4.57
N ILE A 5 13.67 -3.04 3.30
CA ILE A 5 13.25 -3.90 2.19
C ILE A 5 14.15 -5.14 2.06
N LYS A 6 15.48 -4.96 2.10
CA LYS A 6 16.44 -6.07 2.06
C LYS A 6 16.24 -7.05 3.23
N LYS A 7 16.00 -6.54 4.43
CA LYS A 7 15.73 -7.38 5.60
C LYS A 7 14.44 -8.18 5.44
N MET A 8 13.38 -7.54 4.96
CA MET A 8 12.10 -8.21 4.72
C MET A 8 12.22 -9.31 3.66
N GLN A 9 12.81 -9.01 2.50
CA GLN A 9 13.01 -9.97 1.42
C GLN A 9 13.93 -11.13 1.85
N HIS A 10 14.97 -10.83 2.63
CA HIS A 10 15.83 -11.88 3.20
C HIS A 10 15.05 -12.79 4.16
N THR A 11 14.25 -12.22 5.07
CA THR A 11 13.41 -13.00 5.99
C THR A 11 12.44 -13.89 5.22
N GLU A 12 11.77 -13.36 4.20
CA GLU A 12 10.85 -14.11 3.36
C GLU A 12 11.54 -15.29 2.64
N SER A 13 12.78 -15.10 2.17
CA SER A 13 13.56 -16.14 1.51
C SER A 13 13.92 -17.32 2.41
N LEU A 14 13.92 -17.13 3.73
CA LEU A 14 14.18 -18.16 4.73
C LEU A 14 12.95 -18.96 5.15
N LEU A 15 11.75 -18.49 4.79
CA LEU A 15 10.52 -19.16 5.18
C LEU A 15 10.23 -20.37 4.29
N ARG A 16 9.61 -21.40 4.88
CA ARG A 16 9.12 -22.56 4.12
C ARG A 16 7.88 -22.20 3.32
N LYS A 17 7.77 -22.73 2.11
CA LYS A 17 6.56 -22.55 1.27
C LYS A 17 5.40 -23.44 1.76
N PRO A 18 4.13 -22.96 1.75
CA PRO A 18 3.75 -21.58 1.42
C PRO A 18 4.19 -20.61 2.52
N THR A 19 4.76 -19.48 2.12
CA THR A 19 5.15 -18.43 3.06
C THR A 19 3.91 -17.69 3.54
N ILE A 20 3.81 -17.50 4.85
CA ILE A 20 2.81 -16.63 5.46
C ILE A 20 3.57 -15.55 6.21
N SER A 21 3.60 -14.37 5.65
CA SER A 21 4.22 -13.19 6.26
C SER A 21 3.17 -12.10 6.39
N LEU A 22 3.07 -11.51 7.57
CA LEU A 22 2.12 -10.46 7.88
C LEU A 22 2.86 -9.15 8.08
N ILE A 23 2.42 -8.11 7.40
CA ILE A 23 2.80 -6.74 7.68
C ILE A 23 1.62 -6.05 8.34
N GLU A 24 1.84 -5.58 9.55
CA GLU A 24 0.89 -4.74 10.26
C GLU A 24 1.43 -3.33 10.33
N ARG A 25 0.64 -2.37 9.87
CA ARG A 25 0.94 -0.96 10.05
C ARG A 25 0.09 -0.41 11.18
N PHE A 26 0.77 0.19 12.14
CA PHE A 26 0.14 0.98 13.18
C PHE A 26 0.15 2.46 12.80
N GLU A 27 -0.97 3.13 12.96
CA GLU A 27 -1.02 4.57 13.00
C GLU A 27 -1.13 5.02 14.44
N GLU A 28 -0.16 5.80 14.89
CA GLU A 28 -0.21 6.40 16.21
C GLU A 28 -1.22 7.56 16.17
N ILE A 29 -2.44 7.26 16.58
CA ILE A 29 -3.46 8.28 16.77
C ILE A 29 -3.13 8.98 18.10
N ARG A 30 -2.52 10.14 18.00
CA ARG A 30 -2.33 11.02 19.15
C ARG A 30 -3.57 11.89 19.28
N ASP A 31 -4.19 11.84 20.45
CA ASP A 31 -5.13 12.89 20.80
C ASP A 31 -4.40 14.22 20.94
N ARG A 32 -5.13 15.32 20.99
CA ARG A 32 -4.54 16.66 21.16
C ARG A 32 -3.74 16.83 22.46
N ALA A 33 -3.84 15.90 23.39
CA ALA A 33 -3.15 15.83 24.67
C ALA A 33 -1.86 14.98 24.61
N GLY A 34 -1.62 14.26 23.50
CA GLY A 34 -0.38 13.53 23.27
C GLY A 34 -0.27 12.16 23.94
N TRP A 35 -1.35 11.62 24.46
CA TRP A 35 -1.36 10.30 25.10
C TRP A 35 -2.03 9.23 24.21
N PRO A 36 -1.32 8.12 23.90
CA PRO A 36 -1.97 6.97 23.27
C PRO A 36 -3.02 6.41 24.24
N GLY A 37 -4.26 6.34 23.83
CA GLY A 37 -5.28 5.62 24.57
C GLY A 37 -6.44 6.42 25.16
N ASP A 38 -6.39 7.76 25.17
CA ASP A 38 -7.48 8.59 25.70
C ASP A 38 -8.54 8.99 24.64
N ALA A 39 -8.46 8.44 23.43
CA ALA A 39 -9.54 8.60 22.48
C ALA A 39 -10.83 7.97 23.03
N ARG A 40 -11.71 8.80 23.55
CA ARG A 40 -13.03 8.40 24.04
C ARG A 40 -13.73 7.60 22.93
N ARG A 41 -14.24 6.42 23.26
CA ARG A 41 -15.04 5.61 22.34
C ARG A 41 -16.05 6.51 21.61
N GLY A 42 -15.91 6.70 20.31
CA GLY A 42 -16.78 7.52 19.48
C GLY A 42 -16.18 8.81 18.90
N GLN A 43 -14.94 9.19 19.22
CA GLN A 43 -14.26 10.38 18.69
C GLN A 43 -12.92 10.05 18.04
N ARG A 44 -12.80 8.88 17.41
CA ARG A 44 -11.57 8.53 16.69
C ARG A 44 -11.48 9.35 15.42
N PRO A 45 -10.35 10.07 15.19
CA PRO A 45 -10.10 10.60 13.86
C PRO A 45 -10.00 9.41 12.88
N GLU A 46 -10.56 9.58 11.69
CA GLU A 46 -10.33 8.62 10.61
C GLU A 46 -8.81 8.50 10.36
N PRO A 47 -8.31 7.27 10.17
CA PRO A 47 -6.92 7.06 9.81
C PRO A 47 -6.56 7.85 8.55
N ASP A 48 -5.32 8.35 8.47
CA ASP A 48 -4.86 9.03 7.26
C ASP A 48 -4.97 8.11 6.03
N PRO A 49 -5.86 8.42 5.08
CA PRO A 49 -6.06 7.56 3.91
C PRO A 49 -4.79 7.41 3.07
N ALA A 50 -3.92 8.43 3.02
CA ALA A 50 -2.66 8.36 2.30
C ALA A 50 -1.70 7.36 2.96
N ALA A 51 -1.61 7.38 4.29
CA ALA A 51 -0.80 6.44 5.06
C ALA A 51 -1.25 4.98 4.84
N ARG A 52 -2.56 4.75 4.80
CA ARG A 52 -3.14 3.44 4.52
C ARG A 52 -2.84 2.98 3.09
N ARG A 53 -3.07 3.85 2.10
CA ARG A 53 -2.84 3.53 0.69
C ARG A 53 -1.38 3.17 0.40
N TRP A 54 -0.42 4.00 0.84
CA TRP A 54 0.97 3.71 0.54
C TRP A 54 1.46 2.43 1.23
N SER A 55 1.04 2.16 2.46
CA SER A 55 1.50 0.99 3.20
C SER A 55 0.90 -0.31 2.65
N LEU A 56 -0.36 -0.30 2.18
CA LEU A 56 -0.95 -1.40 1.42
C LEU A 56 -0.16 -1.65 0.13
N CYS A 57 0.05 -0.61 -0.68
CA CYS A 57 0.81 -0.74 -1.93
C CYS A 57 2.26 -1.16 -1.70
N PHE A 58 2.88 -0.73 -0.60
CA PHE A 58 4.20 -1.20 -0.20
C PHE A 58 4.21 -2.70 0.05
N ALA A 59 3.29 -3.21 0.85
CA ALA A 59 3.18 -4.63 1.13
C ALA A 59 2.97 -5.45 -0.16
N LEU A 60 2.11 -4.97 -1.05
CA LEU A 60 1.82 -5.62 -2.33
C LEU A 60 3.00 -5.58 -3.31
N THR A 61 3.86 -4.56 -3.26
CA THR A 61 4.97 -4.43 -4.22
C THR A 61 6.23 -5.16 -3.81
N ILE A 62 6.56 -5.26 -2.52
CA ILE A 62 7.86 -5.76 -2.09
C ILE A 62 7.93 -7.27 -1.85
N GLY A 63 6.80 -7.96 -1.71
CA GLY A 63 6.76 -9.40 -1.47
C GLY A 63 5.35 -9.97 -1.43
N ASP A 64 5.22 -11.22 -0.99
CA ASP A 64 3.95 -11.94 -0.86
C ASP A 64 3.44 -11.82 0.58
N TYR A 65 3.10 -10.60 0.99
CA TYR A 65 2.68 -10.28 2.35
C TYR A 65 1.16 -10.18 2.48
N TYR A 66 0.65 -10.69 3.59
CA TYR A 66 -0.65 -10.28 4.10
C TYR A 66 -0.50 -8.92 4.79
N TYR A 67 -1.44 -8.03 4.54
CA TYR A 67 -1.41 -6.68 5.06
C TYR A 67 -2.60 -6.42 5.98
N LEU A 68 -2.31 -5.83 7.14
CA LEU A 68 -3.31 -5.32 8.06
C LEU A 68 -2.97 -3.87 8.42
N PHE A 69 -4.00 -3.06 8.53
CA PHE A 69 -3.90 -1.73 9.10
C PHE A 69 -4.66 -1.70 10.42
N SER A 70 -4.02 -1.22 11.47
CA SER A 70 -4.64 -1.10 12.78
C SER A 70 -4.38 0.25 13.42
N ASP A 71 -5.24 0.65 14.33
CA ASP A 71 -4.89 1.69 15.28
C ASP A 71 -4.01 1.11 16.40
N ASN A 72 -3.15 1.95 16.98
CA ASN A 72 -2.25 1.54 18.04
C ASN A 72 -2.93 1.43 19.42
N THR A 73 -4.18 1.81 19.54
CA THR A 73 -4.87 1.91 20.84
C THR A 73 -5.60 0.63 21.21
N SER A 74 -6.08 -0.13 20.22
CA SER A 74 -6.91 -1.31 20.48
C SER A 74 -6.56 -2.51 19.61
N HIS A 75 -5.53 -2.43 18.79
CA HIS A 75 -5.22 -3.43 17.75
C HIS A 75 -6.46 -3.82 16.93
N ARG A 76 -7.35 -2.83 16.70
CA ARG A 76 -8.55 -3.06 15.92
C ARG A 76 -8.20 -3.03 14.46
N HIS A 77 -8.54 -4.09 13.76
CA HIS A 77 -8.41 -4.21 12.33
C HIS A 77 -9.78 -3.94 11.71
N ASP A 78 -9.91 -2.81 11.04
CA ASP A 78 -11.09 -2.52 10.26
C ASP A 78 -10.91 -3.05 8.84
N TRP A 79 -12.01 -3.49 8.21
CA TRP A 79 -12.00 -3.92 6.83
C TRP A 79 -12.19 -2.70 5.94
N TYR A 80 -11.32 -2.55 4.97
CA TYR A 80 -11.38 -1.44 4.01
C TYR A 80 -11.74 -1.95 2.62
N PRO A 81 -12.54 -1.21 1.83
CA PRO A 81 -12.98 -1.64 0.50
C PRO A 81 -11.86 -2.04 -0.45
N GLU A 82 -10.68 -1.43 -0.32
CA GLU A 82 -9.51 -1.75 -1.11
C GLU A 82 -8.97 -3.17 -0.89
N TYR A 83 -9.37 -3.85 0.20
CA TYR A 83 -8.99 -5.25 0.46
C TYR A 83 -9.81 -6.25 -0.37
N ASP A 84 -10.96 -5.83 -0.88
CA ASP A 84 -11.83 -6.67 -1.71
C ASP A 84 -11.41 -6.70 -3.19
N VAL A 85 -10.38 -5.92 -3.55
CA VAL A 85 -9.94 -5.83 -4.93
C VAL A 85 -9.30 -7.13 -5.38
N LYS A 86 -9.82 -7.67 -6.47
CA LYS A 86 -9.33 -8.92 -7.08
C LYS A 86 -8.12 -8.64 -7.96
N LEU A 87 -6.95 -8.55 -7.35
CA LEU A 87 -5.69 -8.33 -8.07
C LEU A 87 -5.32 -9.49 -8.99
N GLY A 88 -5.75 -10.71 -8.67
CA GLY A 88 -5.23 -11.94 -9.28
C GLY A 88 -3.86 -12.33 -8.72
N LEU A 89 -3.20 -13.29 -9.37
CA LEU A 89 -1.86 -13.72 -8.96
C LEU A 89 -0.81 -12.70 -9.38
N PRO A 90 0.28 -12.55 -8.61
CA PRO A 90 1.40 -11.73 -9.04
C PRO A 90 2.10 -12.37 -10.24
N LEU A 91 2.32 -11.59 -11.29
CA LEU A 91 2.96 -12.04 -12.54
C LEU A 91 4.49 -11.99 -12.43
N GLN A 92 5.02 -11.23 -11.49
CA GLN A 92 6.46 -11.04 -11.27
C GLN A 92 6.75 -10.62 -9.85
N GLN A 93 8.02 -10.62 -9.48
CA GLN A 93 8.48 -9.98 -8.25
C GLN A 93 8.35 -8.46 -8.35
N GLY A 94 8.32 -7.80 -7.19
CA GLY A 94 8.33 -6.34 -7.17
C GLY A 94 9.58 -5.77 -7.83
N GLU A 95 9.38 -4.77 -8.65
CA GLU A 95 10.45 -4.10 -9.42
C GLU A 95 10.71 -2.71 -8.84
N ARG A 96 11.98 -2.42 -8.61
CA ARG A 96 12.43 -1.10 -8.19
C ARG A 96 12.74 -0.24 -9.41
N ILE A 97 11.93 0.77 -9.64
CA ILE A 97 12.11 1.71 -10.75
C ILE A 97 13.19 2.76 -10.41
N ASN A 98 13.17 3.28 -9.18
CA ASN A 98 14.20 4.16 -8.65
C ASN A 98 14.30 4.03 -7.13
N GLU A 99 15.04 4.93 -6.46
CA GLU A 99 15.30 4.86 -5.02
C GLU A 99 14.03 4.74 -4.15
N HIS A 100 12.94 5.37 -4.58
CA HIS A 100 11.69 5.43 -3.81
C HIS A 100 10.48 4.87 -4.55
N HIS A 101 10.58 4.60 -5.85
CA HIS A 101 9.47 4.13 -6.67
C HIS A 101 9.59 2.63 -6.95
N TRP A 102 8.58 1.90 -6.51
CA TRP A 102 8.42 0.47 -6.76
C TRP A 102 7.12 0.17 -7.47
N THR A 103 7.12 -0.91 -8.25
CA THR A 103 5.94 -1.41 -8.95
C THR A 103 5.87 -2.93 -8.92
N ARG A 104 4.66 -3.47 -9.05
CA ARG A 104 4.43 -4.90 -9.25
C ARG A 104 3.20 -5.13 -10.12
N LYS A 105 3.31 -6.06 -11.07
CA LYS A 105 2.20 -6.47 -11.92
C LYS A 105 1.51 -7.70 -11.36
N TYR A 106 0.19 -7.67 -11.45
CA TYR A 106 -0.73 -8.75 -11.15
C TYR A 106 -1.56 -9.08 -12.39
N GLU A 107 -2.29 -10.19 -12.38
CA GLU A 107 -3.16 -10.59 -13.50
C GLU A 107 -4.16 -9.48 -13.88
N ASN A 108 -4.76 -8.82 -12.89
CA ASN A 108 -5.82 -7.84 -13.09
C ASN A 108 -5.45 -6.40 -12.67
N ALA A 109 -4.23 -6.17 -12.23
CA ALA A 109 -3.82 -4.86 -11.70
C ALA A 109 -2.33 -4.59 -11.84
N VAL A 110 -1.99 -3.31 -11.75
CA VAL A 110 -0.62 -2.85 -11.55
C VAL A 110 -0.59 -1.99 -10.29
N VAL A 111 0.33 -2.31 -9.40
CA VAL A 111 0.51 -1.58 -8.14
C VAL A 111 1.77 -0.73 -8.22
N HIS A 112 1.66 0.53 -7.83
CA HIS A 112 2.78 1.45 -7.69
C HIS A 112 2.82 2.05 -6.30
N VAL A 113 4.03 2.26 -5.78
CA VAL A 113 4.25 2.99 -4.53
C VAL A 113 5.41 3.96 -4.67
N ASN A 114 5.18 5.21 -4.25
CA ASN A 114 6.22 6.21 -4.09
C ASN A 114 6.47 6.37 -2.58
N LEU A 115 7.57 5.82 -2.10
CA LEU A 115 7.86 5.68 -0.68
C LEU A 115 7.96 7.03 0.04
N PRO A 116 7.60 7.10 1.33
CA PRO A 116 7.87 8.26 2.15
C PRO A 116 9.37 8.60 2.15
N GLY A 117 9.68 9.89 2.05
CA GLY A 117 11.05 10.39 1.92
C GLY A 117 11.49 10.66 0.48
N ALA A 118 10.70 10.28 -0.52
CA ALA A 118 10.88 10.76 -1.88
C ALA A 118 10.76 12.30 -1.92
N LYS A 119 11.60 12.94 -2.74
CA LYS A 119 11.57 14.40 -2.89
C LYS A 119 10.58 14.88 -3.95
N GLN A 120 10.17 13.99 -4.84
CA GLN A 120 9.35 14.31 -6.00
C GLN A 120 8.25 13.27 -6.20
N SER A 121 7.16 13.73 -6.81
CA SER A 121 6.13 12.85 -7.34
C SER A 121 6.67 12.02 -8.49
N VAL A 122 6.11 10.84 -8.69
CA VAL A 122 6.37 10.02 -9.87
C VAL A 122 5.18 10.10 -10.82
N THR A 123 5.45 10.09 -12.11
CA THR A 123 4.43 10.01 -13.14
C THR A 123 4.41 8.60 -13.70
N VAL A 124 3.22 8.01 -13.78
CA VAL A 124 2.96 6.70 -14.38
C VAL A 124 2.07 6.89 -15.59
N GLU A 125 2.43 6.29 -16.71
CA GLU A 125 1.69 6.36 -17.96
C GLU A 125 1.35 4.94 -18.45
N PHE A 126 0.14 4.76 -18.94
CA PHE A 126 -0.37 3.52 -19.51
C PHE A 126 -0.78 3.75 -20.97
N PRO A 127 -0.64 2.74 -21.84
CA PRO A 127 -1.10 2.83 -23.23
C PRO A 127 -2.63 2.91 -23.34
N GLU A 128 -3.33 2.39 -22.32
CA GLU A 128 -4.77 2.32 -22.26
C GLU A 128 -5.31 2.94 -20.98
N THR A 129 -6.57 3.32 -20.99
CA THR A 129 -7.22 3.90 -19.82
C THR A 129 -7.24 2.91 -18.66
N ARG A 130 -6.86 3.40 -17.50
CA ARG A 130 -6.86 2.67 -16.22
C ARG A 130 -7.70 3.41 -15.20
N LYS A 131 -8.21 2.68 -14.24
CA LYS A 131 -8.85 3.23 -13.06
C LYS A 131 -7.97 3.00 -11.84
N ASP A 132 -7.63 4.07 -11.14
CA ASP A 132 -7.07 3.98 -9.79
C ASP A 132 -8.18 3.67 -8.81
N ILE A 133 -8.19 2.47 -8.26
CA ILE A 133 -9.25 2.02 -7.36
C ILE A 133 -9.20 2.69 -5.99
N LEU A 134 -8.05 3.28 -5.60
CA LEU A 134 -7.87 3.92 -4.30
C LEU A 134 -8.37 5.36 -4.27
N THR A 135 -8.37 6.03 -5.43
CA THR A 135 -8.84 7.43 -5.56
C THR A 135 -10.06 7.58 -6.44
N GLY A 136 -10.35 6.56 -7.27
CA GLY A 136 -11.43 6.60 -8.27
C GLY A 136 -11.06 7.35 -9.55
N GLU A 137 -9.83 7.86 -9.67
CA GLU A 137 -9.35 8.57 -10.85
C GLU A 137 -9.23 7.62 -12.04
N THR A 138 -9.67 8.07 -13.22
CA THR A 138 -9.59 7.32 -14.49
C THR A 138 -8.78 8.10 -15.52
N GLY A 139 -7.90 7.44 -16.24
CA GLY A 139 -7.07 8.06 -17.25
C GLY A 139 -5.93 7.17 -17.75
N THR A 140 -5.04 7.76 -18.52
CA THR A 140 -3.82 7.10 -19.01
C THR A 140 -2.55 7.60 -18.33
N LYS A 141 -2.66 8.69 -17.54
CA LYS A 141 -1.53 9.34 -16.89
C LYS A 141 -1.89 9.74 -15.48
N PHE A 142 -1.06 9.34 -14.52
CA PHE A 142 -1.27 9.56 -13.10
C PHE A 142 -0.03 10.11 -12.43
N VAL A 143 -0.24 10.94 -11.41
CA VAL A 143 0.84 11.48 -10.59
C VAL A 143 0.73 10.92 -9.17
N ILE A 144 1.78 10.28 -8.70
CA ILE A 144 1.83 9.66 -7.36
C ILE A 144 2.77 10.49 -6.48
N PRO A 145 2.25 11.25 -5.51
CA PRO A 145 3.05 12.02 -4.58
C PRO A 145 3.94 11.13 -3.68
N PRO A 146 4.98 11.70 -3.04
CA PRO A 146 5.72 11.01 -1.99
C PRO A 146 4.81 10.53 -0.86
N GLY A 147 5.05 9.30 -0.38
CA GLY A 147 4.22 8.69 0.67
C GLY A 147 2.82 8.27 0.19
N GLU A 148 2.67 7.99 -1.10
CA GLU A 148 1.41 7.53 -1.69
C GLU A 148 1.61 6.22 -2.45
N GLY A 149 0.54 5.44 -2.53
CA GLY A 149 0.43 4.23 -3.35
C GLY A 149 -0.83 4.25 -4.19
N ARG A 150 -0.80 3.54 -5.32
CA ARG A 150 -1.90 3.41 -6.27
C ARG A 150 -2.05 1.98 -6.75
N ILE A 151 -3.29 1.59 -7.02
CA ILE A 151 -3.65 0.30 -7.61
C ILE A 151 -4.48 0.59 -8.86
N PHE A 152 -3.91 0.27 -10.00
CA PHE A 152 -4.52 0.52 -11.30
C PHE A 152 -5.10 -0.78 -11.87
N VAL A 153 -6.36 -0.76 -12.24
CA VAL A 153 -7.05 -1.85 -12.93
C VAL A 153 -7.45 -1.42 -14.33
N GLU A 154 -7.64 -2.38 -15.22
CA GLU A 154 -8.26 -2.11 -16.51
C GLU A 154 -9.70 -1.67 -16.29
N GLU A 155 -10.12 -0.62 -16.99
CA GLU A 155 -11.53 -0.28 -17.02
C GLU A 155 -12.21 -1.28 -17.97
N PRO A 156 -13.26 -2.00 -17.52
CA PRO A 156 -13.98 -2.89 -18.44
C PRO A 156 -14.52 -2.05 -19.61
N GLU A 157 -14.28 -2.50 -20.82
CA GLU A 157 -14.91 -1.94 -22.00
C GLU A 157 -16.43 -1.90 -21.78
N SER A 158 -17.01 -0.70 -21.88
CA SER A 158 -18.43 -0.45 -21.70
C SER A 158 -19.26 -0.94 -22.87
#